data_083b7da673462a45c2e6722ee7a449f6
#
_entry.id   083b7da673462a45c2e6722ee7a449f6
#
_cell.length_a   1.000
_cell.length_b   1.000
_cell.length_c   1.000
_cell.angle_alpha   90.00
_cell.angle_beta   90.00
_cell.angle_gamma   90.00
#
_symmetry.space_group_name_H-M   'P 1'
#
loop_
_entity.id
_entity.type
_entity.pdbx_description
1 polymer ?
#
loop_
_entity_poly.entity_id
_entity_poly.type
_entity_poly.pdbx_seq_one_letter_code
_entity_poly.pdbx_strand_id
1 'polypeptide(L)'
;MENRKEEFLKIVCQSYLIVILAVLPLYYIPWNGYYKLGDTKYYLYRNVSLLCQGIALLALCVFAVSSRWTGEHRIFARSLAEVVKKSVDKCRTHAVTTAVCLYGICALLSAICSPYGSIAWNGEREWYMGAVTICLMIGGFY
;
A
#
# COMPACT_ATOMS: atom_id res chain seq x y z
N MET A 1 -19.77 -3.21 -17.03
CA MET A 1 -19.49 -3.25 -15.59
C MET A 1 -18.00 -3.19 -15.28
N GLU A 2 -17.14 -3.76 -16.09
CA GLU A 2 -15.68 -3.79 -15.96
C GLU A 2 -15.06 -2.39 -16.02
N ASN A 3 -15.44 -1.56 -16.99
CA ASN A 3 -14.94 -0.17 -17.11
C ASN A 3 -15.14 0.68 -15.85
N ARG A 4 -16.26 0.53 -15.15
CA ARG A 4 -16.52 1.29 -13.92
C ARG A 4 -15.59 0.92 -12.77
N LYS A 5 -15.13 -0.32 -12.71
CA LYS A 5 -14.21 -0.81 -11.68
C LYS A 5 -12.81 -0.24 -11.90
N GLU A 6 -12.36 -0.23 -13.14
CA GLU A 6 -11.06 0.34 -13.52
C GLU A 6 -11.03 1.87 -13.30
N GLU A 7 -12.09 2.57 -13.67
CA GLU A 7 -12.22 4.01 -13.42
C GLU A 7 -12.17 4.35 -11.92
N PHE A 8 -12.88 3.58 -11.09
CA PHE A 8 -12.87 3.79 -9.64
C PHE A 8 -11.46 3.62 -9.05
N LEU A 9 -10.77 2.52 -9.37
CA LEU A 9 -9.40 2.29 -8.91
C LEU A 9 -8.45 3.38 -9.41
N LYS A 10 -8.60 3.81 -10.66
CA LYS A 10 -7.80 4.90 -11.22
C LYS A 10 -8.00 6.22 -10.46
N ILE A 11 -9.24 6.56 -10.11
CA ILE A 11 -9.55 7.76 -9.32
C ILE A 11 -8.91 7.66 -7.93
N VAL A 12 -9.01 6.51 -7.25
CA VAL A 12 -8.40 6.29 -5.94
C VAL A 12 -6.88 6.46 -6.00
N CYS A 13 -6.22 5.85 -6.99
CA CYS A 13 -4.78 5.97 -7.19
C CYS A 13 -4.36 7.41 -7.50
N GLN A 14 -5.09 8.12 -8.37
CA GLN A 14 -4.82 9.51 -8.70
C GLN A 14 -4.98 10.42 -7.48
N SER A 15 -6.06 10.24 -6.70
CA SER A 15 -6.29 11.00 -5.47
C SER A 15 -5.19 10.77 -4.44
N TYR A 16 -4.74 9.52 -4.28
CA TYR A 16 -3.62 9.17 -3.42
C TYR A 16 -2.34 9.88 -3.83
N LEU A 17 -1.99 9.85 -5.11
CA LEU A 17 -0.80 10.52 -5.63
C LEU A 17 -0.86 12.04 -5.42
N ILE A 18 -2.02 12.67 -5.66
CA ILE A 18 -2.20 14.11 -5.42
C ILE A 18 -1.97 14.45 -3.95
N VAL A 19 -2.55 13.68 -3.02
CA VAL A 19 -2.38 13.91 -1.58
C VAL A 19 -0.92 13.74 -1.16
N ILE A 20 -0.24 12.69 -1.61
CA ILE A 20 1.17 12.43 -1.26
C ILE A 20 2.10 13.52 -1.84
N LEU A 21 1.88 13.94 -3.08
CA LEU A 21 2.79 14.87 -3.76
C LEU A 21 2.50 16.33 -3.43
N ALA A 22 1.24 16.71 -3.25
CA ALA A 22 0.85 18.10 -3.03
C ALA A 22 0.59 18.42 -1.56
N VAL A 23 -0.16 17.59 -0.84
CA VAL A 23 -0.57 17.90 0.54
C VAL A 23 0.53 17.57 1.54
N LEU A 24 1.18 16.41 1.41
CA LEU A 24 2.18 15.96 2.39
C LEU A 24 3.36 16.93 2.56
N PRO A 25 3.98 17.48 1.50
CA PRO A 25 5.08 18.44 1.65
C PRO A 25 4.66 19.73 2.33
N LEU A 26 3.43 20.21 2.03
CA LEU A 26 2.87 21.46 2.54
C LEU A 26 2.23 21.32 3.92
N TYR A 27 2.03 20.08 4.38
CA TYR A 27 1.36 19.84 5.64
C TYR A 27 2.20 20.29 6.83
N TYR A 28 1.69 21.28 7.54
CA TYR A 28 2.31 21.86 8.73
C TYR A 28 1.25 22.20 9.77
N ILE A 29 1.47 21.74 11.00
CA ILE A 29 0.63 22.11 12.15
C ILE A 29 1.42 23.09 13.03
N PRO A 30 1.02 24.37 13.09
CA PRO A 30 1.79 25.40 13.78
C PRO A 30 1.93 25.21 15.29
N TRP A 31 1.02 24.47 15.92
CA TRP A 31 0.99 24.24 17.37
C TRP A 31 2.04 23.23 17.88
N ASN A 32 2.61 22.39 17.01
CA ASN A 32 3.52 21.30 17.41
C ASN A 32 5.01 21.67 17.37
N GLY A 33 5.36 22.86 16.90
CA GLY A 33 6.75 23.27 16.72
C GLY A 33 7.54 22.44 15.71
N TYR A 34 8.76 22.85 15.42
CA TYR A 34 9.62 22.18 14.43
C TYR A 34 10.03 20.76 14.83
N TYR A 35 10.15 20.49 16.13
CA TYR A 35 10.61 19.19 16.65
C TYR A 35 9.67 18.00 16.36
N LYS A 36 8.40 18.26 16.06
CA LYS A 36 7.41 17.22 15.76
C LYS A 36 6.95 17.20 14.30
N LEU A 37 7.64 17.93 13.43
CA LEU A 37 7.25 18.03 12.01
C LEU A 37 7.33 16.67 11.31
N GLY A 38 8.37 15.89 11.60
CA GLY A 38 8.55 14.52 11.08
C GLY A 38 7.42 13.60 11.50
N ASP A 39 7.08 13.60 12.79
CA ASP A 39 6.02 12.77 13.36
C ASP A 39 4.68 13.08 12.69
N THR A 40 4.35 14.37 12.56
CA THR A 40 3.07 14.81 12.00
C THR A 40 2.94 14.40 10.53
N LYS A 41 3.99 14.58 9.73
CA LYS A 41 4.01 14.15 8.32
C LYS A 41 3.93 12.64 8.18
N TYR A 42 4.63 11.91 9.04
CA TYR A 42 4.56 10.46 9.04
C TYR A 42 3.15 9.93 9.36
N TYR A 43 2.50 10.47 10.40
CA TYR A 43 1.13 10.05 10.73
C TYR A 43 0.15 10.38 9.61
N LEU A 44 0.29 11.54 8.96
CA LEU A 44 -0.51 11.85 7.79
C LEU A 44 -0.29 10.85 6.66
N TYR A 45 0.97 10.60 6.29
CA TYR A 45 1.33 9.61 5.28
C TYR A 45 0.75 8.24 5.60
N ARG A 46 0.97 7.75 6.82
CA ARG A 46 0.49 6.44 7.28
C ARG A 46 -1.03 6.33 7.19
N ASN A 47 -1.75 7.32 7.70
CA ASN A 47 -3.21 7.30 7.72
C ASN A 47 -3.79 7.36 6.30
N VAL A 48 -3.27 8.23 5.44
CA VAL A 48 -3.71 8.34 4.04
C VAL A 48 -3.41 7.05 3.29
N SER A 49 -2.22 6.48 3.45
CA SER A 49 -1.84 5.22 2.80
C SER A 49 -2.71 4.05 3.27
N LEU A 50 -2.97 3.93 4.57
CA LEU A 50 -3.86 2.90 5.13
C LEU A 50 -5.29 3.06 4.63
N LEU A 51 -5.81 4.28 4.56
CA LEU A 51 -7.15 4.54 4.04
C LEU A 51 -7.26 4.16 2.56
N CYS A 52 -6.35 4.62 1.72
CA CYS A 52 -6.39 4.32 0.29
C CYS A 52 -6.21 2.83 -0.01
N GLN A 53 -5.24 2.18 0.64
CA GLN A 53 -5.03 0.74 0.48
C GLN A 53 -6.18 -0.06 1.08
N GLY A 54 -6.75 0.37 2.21
CA GLY A 54 -7.93 -0.22 2.82
C GLY A 54 -9.16 -0.13 1.91
N ILE A 55 -9.41 1.02 1.29
CA ILE A 55 -10.50 1.19 0.31
C ILE A 55 -10.29 0.28 -0.90
N ALA A 56 -9.07 0.19 -1.43
CA ALA A 56 -8.75 -0.69 -2.55
C ALA A 56 -8.99 -2.16 -2.19
N LEU A 57 -8.55 -2.61 -1.01
CA LEU A 57 -8.79 -3.97 -0.53
C LEU A 57 -10.28 -4.25 -0.29
N LEU A 58 -11.01 -3.32 0.31
CA LEU A 58 -12.46 -3.45 0.49
C LEU A 58 -13.18 -3.53 -0.85
N ALA A 59 -12.81 -2.72 -1.83
CA ALA A 59 -13.37 -2.79 -3.18
C ALA A 59 -13.11 -4.16 -3.80
N LEU A 60 -11.91 -4.69 -3.70
CA LEU A 60 -11.57 -6.03 -4.17
C LEU A 60 -12.40 -7.11 -3.46
N CYS A 61 -12.57 -7.02 -2.15
CA CYS A 61 -13.41 -7.95 -1.37
C CYS A 61 -14.88 -7.89 -1.81
N VAL A 62 -15.45 -6.70 -1.97
CA VAL A 62 -16.82 -6.51 -2.44
C VAL A 62 -17.00 -7.08 -3.84
N PHE A 63 -16.04 -6.87 -4.74
CA PHE A 63 -16.08 -7.46 -6.08
C PHE A 63 -15.94 -8.99 -6.05
N ALA A 64 -15.13 -9.54 -5.16
CA ALA A 64 -15.00 -10.98 -4.97
C ALA A 64 -16.30 -11.61 -4.48
N VAL A 65 -16.95 -11.00 -3.48
CA VAL A 65 -18.23 -11.47 -2.94
C VAL A 65 -19.35 -11.34 -3.99
N SER A 66 -19.43 -10.21 -4.67
CA SER A 66 -20.41 -9.95 -5.73
C SER A 66 -20.29 -10.98 -6.87
N SER A 67 -19.06 -11.31 -7.31
CA SER A 67 -18.84 -12.31 -8.35
C SER A 67 -19.22 -13.72 -7.92
N ARG A 68 -19.15 -14.00 -6.61
CA ARG A 68 -19.56 -15.29 -6.04
C ARG A 68 -21.10 -15.43 -6.03
N TRP A 69 -21.81 -14.35 -5.80
CA TRP A 69 -23.29 -14.32 -5.81
C TRP A 69 -23.85 -14.42 -7.22
N THR A 70 -23.20 -13.84 -8.23
CA THR A 70 -23.61 -13.91 -9.64
C THR A 70 -23.18 -15.20 -10.34
N GLY A 71 -22.52 -16.15 -9.64
CA GLY A 71 -22.04 -17.39 -10.22
C GLY A 71 -20.80 -17.25 -11.11
N GLU A 72 -20.27 -16.06 -11.26
CA GLU A 72 -19.08 -15.76 -12.08
C GLU A 72 -17.74 -15.95 -11.32
N HIS A 73 -17.77 -16.72 -10.22
CA HIS A 73 -16.58 -16.95 -9.38
C HIS A 73 -15.39 -17.55 -10.15
N ARG A 74 -15.65 -18.31 -11.23
CA ARG A 74 -14.58 -18.85 -12.08
C ARG A 74 -13.89 -17.76 -12.90
N ILE A 75 -14.64 -16.75 -13.34
CA ILE A 75 -14.12 -15.60 -14.11
C ILE A 75 -13.28 -14.74 -13.17
N PHE A 76 -13.75 -14.47 -11.96
CA PHE A 76 -13.01 -13.71 -10.96
C PHE A 76 -11.72 -14.41 -10.52
N ALA A 77 -11.77 -15.72 -10.26
CA ALA A 77 -10.57 -16.50 -9.91
C ALA A 77 -9.54 -16.53 -11.05
N ARG A 78 -9.99 -16.60 -12.31
CA ARG A 78 -9.11 -16.48 -13.48
C ARG A 78 -8.51 -15.08 -13.59
N SER A 79 -9.32 -14.04 -13.41
CA SER A 79 -8.85 -12.65 -13.44
C SER A 79 -7.80 -12.39 -12.36
N LEU A 80 -8.01 -12.86 -11.12
CA LEU A 80 -7.00 -12.77 -10.06
C LEU A 80 -5.73 -13.57 -10.41
N ALA A 81 -5.87 -14.78 -10.92
CA ALA A 81 -4.73 -15.59 -11.33
C ALA A 81 -3.95 -14.92 -12.47
N GLU A 82 -4.63 -14.28 -13.42
CA GLU A 82 -4.00 -13.51 -14.50
C GLU A 82 -3.28 -12.27 -13.96
N VAL A 83 -3.86 -11.54 -13.02
CA VAL A 83 -3.21 -10.37 -12.37
C VAL A 83 -1.96 -10.82 -11.62
N VAL A 84 -2.06 -11.90 -10.83
CA VAL A 84 -0.90 -12.45 -10.11
C VAL A 84 0.16 -12.93 -11.10
N LYS A 85 -0.23 -13.67 -12.14
CA LYS A 85 0.70 -14.13 -13.18
C LYS A 85 1.38 -12.95 -13.88
N LYS A 86 0.61 -11.93 -14.28
CA LYS A 86 1.13 -10.71 -14.91
C LYS A 86 2.08 -9.94 -13.97
N SER A 87 1.79 -9.91 -12.67
CA SER A 87 2.67 -9.31 -11.67
C SER A 87 3.97 -10.12 -11.51
N VAL A 88 3.88 -11.44 -11.47
CA VAL A 88 5.06 -12.34 -11.41
C VAL A 88 5.90 -12.22 -12.69
N ASP A 89 5.27 -12.21 -13.85
CA ASP A 89 5.95 -12.01 -15.13
C ASP A 89 6.62 -10.63 -15.20
N LYS A 90 5.96 -9.60 -14.68
CA LYS A 90 6.52 -8.26 -14.54
C LYS A 90 7.71 -8.23 -13.58
N CYS A 91 7.64 -8.94 -12.46
CA CYS A 91 8.79 -9.13 -11.57
C CYS A 91 9.95 -9.81 -12.28
N ARG A 92 9.68 -10.79 -13.13
CA ARG A 92 10.72 -11.52 -13.87
C ARG A 92 11.38 -10.69 -14.97
N THR A 93 10.65 -9.75 -15.58
CA THR A 93 11.15 -8.92 -16.68
C THR A 93 11.79 -7.62 -16.22
N HIS A 94 11.42 -7.10 -15.02
CA HIS A 94 11.91 -5.83 -14.51
C HIS A 94 12.70 -6.03 -13.21
N ALA A 95 14.02 -5.84 -13.28
CA ALA A 95 14.93 -5.98 -12.14
C ALA A 95 14.52 -5.12 -10.92
N VAL A 96 14.02 -3.89 -11.16
CA VAL A 96 13.55 -2.98 -10.11
C VAL A 96 12.38 -3.57 -9.34
N THR A 97 11.38 -4.12 -10.04
CA THR A 97 10.19 -4.74 -9.44
C THR A 97 10.59 -5.94 -8.56
N THR A 98 11.51 -6.78 -9.06
CA THR A 98 12.05 -7.91 -8.30
C THR A 98 12.80 -7.44 -7.04
N ALA A 99 13.63 -6.42 -7.16
CA ALA A 99 14.38 -5.87 -6.04
C ALA A 99 13.44 -5.32 -4.95
N VAL A 100 12.37 -4.60 -5.34
CA VAL A 100 11.36 -4.06 -4.40
C VAL A 100 10.61 -5.19 -3.69
N CYS A 101 10.22 -6.26 -4.39
CA CYS A 101 9.58 -7.43 -3.79
C CYS A 101 10.52 -8.14 -2.81
N LEU A 102 11.76 -8.41 -3.21
CA LEU A 102 12.77 -9.04 -2.34
C LEU A 102 13.04 -8.20 -1.09
N TYR A 103 13.18 -6.89 -1.25
CA TYR A 103 13.35 -5.97 -0.13
C TYR A 103 12.17 -6.05 0.86
N GLY A 104 10.93 -6.07 0.36
CA GLY A 104 9.75 -6.22 1.20
C GLY A 104 9.72 -7.55 1.96
N ILE A 105 10.05 -8.65 1.30
CA ILE A 105 10.12 -9.96 1.93
C ILE A 105 11.20 -9.98 3.02
N CYS A 106 12.40 -9.46 2.73
CA CYS A 106 13.48 -9.38 3.71
C CYS A 106 13.08 -8.51 4.92
N ALA A 107 12.42 -7.37 4.69
CA ALA A 107 11.94 -6.49 5.76
C ALA A 107 10.91 -7.19 6.65
N LEU A 108 9.94 -7.92 6.06
CA LEU A 108 8.95 -8.69 6.81
C LEU A 108 9.59 -9.81 7.62
N LEU A 109 10.49 -10.60 7.02
CA LEU A 109 11.21 -11.66 7.72
C LEU A 109 12.03 -11.09 8.87
N SER A 110 12.73 -9.99 8.65
CA SER A 110 13.49 -9.30 9.69
C SER A 110 12.59 -8.84 10.84
N ALA A 111 11.40 -8.29 10.54
CA ALA A 111 10.47 -7.84 11.57
C ALA A 111 9.89 -9.00 12.39
N ILE A 112 9.60 -10.15 11.75
CA ILE A 112 9.09 -11.35 12.42
C ILE A 112 10.16 -11.98 13.31
N CYS A 113 11.40 -12.03 12.83
CA CYS A 113 12.53 -12.63 13.58
C CYS A 113 13.14 -11.70 14.63
N SER A 114 12.72 -10.43 14.66
CA SER A 114 13.32 -9.44 15.55
C SER A 114 12.83 -9.61 16.99
N PRO A 115 13.74 -9.59 17.98
CA PRO A 115 13.37 -9.57 19.39
C PRO A 115 12.75 -8.23 19.82
N TYR A 116 12.87 -7.19 19.00
CA TYR A 116 12.40 -5.82 19.29
C TYR A 116 10.95 -5.54 18.85
N GLY A 117 10.11 -6.52 18.79
CA GLY A 117 8.65 -6.49 18.53
C GLY A 117 8.10 -5.17 17.95
N SER A 118 7.58 -4.28 18.78
CA SER A 118 6.91 -3.06 18.34
C SER A 118 7.80 -2.10 17.54
N ILE A 119 9.10 -2.05 17.84
CA ILE A 119 10.07 -1.19 17.15
C ILE A 119 10.33 -1.73 15.72
N ALA A 120 10.44 -3.04 15.57
CA ALA A 120 10.64 -3.65 14.25
C ALA A 120 9.44 -3.42 13.32
N TRP A 121 8.22 -3.39 13.86
CA TRP A 121 7.00 -3.17 13.08
C TRP A 121 6.73 -1.70 12.79
N ASN A 122 6.84 -0.83 13.78
CA ASN A 122 6.46 0.59 13.66
C ASN A 122 7.64 1.52 13.39
N GLY A 123 8.87 1.06 13.63
CA GLY A 123 10.05 1.91 13.62
C GLY A 123 10.24 2.67 14.93
N GLU A 124 11.42 3.24 15.11
CA GLU A 124 11.74 4.14 16.22
C GLU A 124 11.14 5.53 15.96
N ARG A 125 10.84 6.26 17.04
CA ARG A 125 10.05 7.49 17.04
C ARG A 125 10.55 8.60 16.10
N GLU A 126 11.84 8.62 15.80
CA GLU A 126 12.43 9.66 14.92
C GLU A 126 12.51 9.22 13.46
N TRP A 127 12.58 7.93 13.18
CA TRP A 127 12.83 7.39 11.83
C TRP A 127 11.64 6.71 11.20
N TYR A 128 10.74 6.14 11.99
CA TYR A 128 9.50 5.45 11.55
C TYR A 128 9.67 4.46 10.39
N MET A 129 10.89 3.93 10.22
CA MET A 129 11.23 3.00 9.13
C MET A 129 10.99 1.55 9.52
N GLY A 130 9.84 1.28 10.13
CA GLY A 130 9.43 -0.08 10.46
C GLY A 130 8.85 -0.84 9.27
N ALA A 131 8.61 -2.14 9.45
CA ALA A 131 8.07 -3.02 8.41
C ALA A 131 6.73 -2.52 7.85
N VAL A 132 5.88 -1.92 8.68
CA VAL A 132 4.60 -1.32 8.25
C VAL A 132 4.81 -0.22 7.22
N THR A 133 5.76 0.69 7.49
CA THR A 133 6.06 1.80 6.56
C THR A 133 6.59 1.28 5.23
N ILE A 134 7.48 0.28 5.27
CA ILE A 134 8.01 -0.36 4.07
C ILE A 134 6.88 -1.04 3.27
N CYS A 135 5.99 -1.76 3.93
CA CYS A 135 4.83 -2.37 3.27
C CYS A 135 3.90 -1.33 2.62
N LEU A 136 3.64 -0.20 3.31
CA LEU A 136 2.83 0.89 2.76
C LEU A 136 3.50 1.55 1.54
N MET A 137 4.82 1.72 1.56
CA MET A 137 5.57 2.23 0.40
C MET A 137 5.50 1.27 -0.78
N ILE A 138 5.68 -0.03 -0.54
CA ILE A 138 5.58 -1.05 -1.58
C ILE A 138 4.15 -1.11 -2.14
N GLY A 139 3.14 -1.09 -1.27
CA GLY A 139 1.74 -1.06 -1.69
C GLY A 139 1.35 0.18 -2.50
N GLY A 140 1.98 1.33 -2.24
CA GLY A 140 1.80 2.54 -3.04
C GLY A 140 2.58 2.53 -4.36
N PHE A 141 3.59 1.68 -4.49
CA PHE A 141 4.35 1.52 -5.73
C PHE A 141 3.63 0.64 -6.76
N TYR A 142 2.81 -0.32 -6.32
CA TYR A 142 2.04 -1.25 -7.15
C TYR A 142 0.60 -0.81 -7.35
#